data_f82525f41ed71005d8b9ca40ddc2219c
#
_entry.id   f82525f41ed71005d8b9ca40ddc2219c
#
_cell.length_a   1.000
_cell.length_b   1.000
_cell.length_c   1.000
_cell.angle_alpha   90.00
_cell.angle_beta   90.00
_cell.angle_gamma   90.00
#
_symmetry.space_group_name_H-M   'P 1'
#
loop_
_entity.id
_entity.type
_entity.pdbx_description
1 polymer ?
#
loop_
_entity_poly.entity_id
_entity_poly.type
_entity_poly.pdbx_seq_one_letter_code
_entity_poly.pdbx_strand_id
1 'polypeptide(L)'
;SAARKSTVVGIAAIGGFYVLTLYLGLGAMTSGYLDPTSSNMAAPLLAKSFSETLFAVISAIAFTTVLGTVSGLIMAGSGAVAHDLVENCFGVTMNDHEKVRAGKISAVVLGVAAMALGILFKNFNVSFLVGWAFHIAASANLPALVMLLFWPRTTKQGITAAVTVGMVSSLGWILLSADTFEKVYGLPRGDSPIPFSQPGLVTIPLGFLVLILVSLLTPRQEPRQVVDA
;
A
#
# COMPACT_ATOMS: atom_id res chain seq x y z
N SER A 1 0.42 -9.93 27.74
CA SER A 1 0.18 -8.51 27.66
C SER A 1 -1.03 -8.20 26.77
N ALA A 2 -1.71 -7.09 27.04
CA ALA A 2 -2.91 -6.67 26.31
C ALA A 2 -2.67 -6.54 24.81
N ALA A 3 -1.53 -5.97 24.40
CA ALA A 3 -1.14 -5.80 23.00
C ALA A 3 -1.12 -7.14 22.21
N ARG A 4 -0.51 -8.19 22.79
CA ARG A 4 -0.48 -9.52 22.15
C ARG A 4 -1.88 -10.10 21.95
N LYS A 5 -2.76 -9.97 22.97
CA LYS A 5 -4.14 -10.45 22.86
C LYS A 5 -4.92 -9.68 21.78
N SER A 6 -4.79 -8.35 21.74
CA SER A 6 -5.41 -7.50 20.72
C SER A 6 -4.97 -7.89 19.31
N THR A 7 -3.68 -8.13 19.10
CA THR A 7 -3.15 -8.57 17.80
C THR A 7 -3.73 -9.91 17.37
N VAL A 8 -3.78 -10.90 18.27
CA VAL A 8 -4.35 -12.23 17.97
C VAL A 8 -5.83 -12.13 17.61
N VAL A 9 -6.61 -11.36 18.38
CA VAL A 9 -8.04 -11.15 18.09
C VAL A 9 -8.23 -10.44 16.75
N GLY A 10 -7.42 -9.41 16.46
CA GLY A 10 -7.46 -8.71 15.18
C GLY A 10 -7.17 -9.63 14.00
N ILE A 11 -6.12 -10.45 14.09
CA ILE A 11 -5.77 -11.42 13.04
C ILE A 11 -6.90 -12.45 12.85
N ALA A 12 -7.48 -12.97 13.93
CA ALA A 12 -8.57 -13.93 13.84
C ALA A 12 -9.83 -13.32 13.22
N ALA A 13 -10.20 -12.08 13.58
CA ALA A 13 -11.34 -11.39 13.03
C ALA A 13 -11.17 -11.09 11.54
N ILE A 14 -10.00 -10.56 11.14
CA ILE A 14 -9.67 -10.28 9.74
C ILE A 14 -9.63 -11.58 8.93
N GLY A 15 -8.97 -12.61 9.45
CA GLY A 15 -8.90 -13.93 8.78
C GLY A 15 -10.28 -14.56 8.58
N GLY A 16 -11.15 -14.49 9.58
CA GLY A 16 -12.53 -14.94 9.47
C GLY A 16 -13.31 -14.19 8.40
N PHE A 17 -13.13 -12.87 8.31
CA PHE A 17 -13.74 -12.06 7.27
C PHE A 17 -13.23 -12.43 5.86
N TYR A 18 -11.94 -12.71 5.69
CA TYR A 18 -11.40 -13.17 4.40
C TYR A 18 -11.98 -14.52 3.96
N VAL A 19 -12.27 -15.42 4.89
CA VAL A 19 -12.98 -16.68 4.57
C VAL A 19 -14.38 -16.40 4.04
N LEU A 20 -15.12 -15.46 4.63
CA LEU A 20 -16.44 -15.05 4.12
C LEU A 20 -16.35 -14.43 2.72
N THR A 21 -15.36 -13.57 2.46
CA THR A 21 -15.18 -12.98 1.14
C THR A 21 -14.81 -14.01 0.07
N LEU A 22 -14.09 -15.08 0.44
CA LEU A 22 -13.81 -16.20 -0.46
C LEU A 22 -15.12 -16.89 -0.89
N TYR A 23 -16.04 -17.16 0.04
CA TYR A 23 -17.33 -17.76 -0.26
C TYR A 23 -18.19 -16.85 -1.14
N LEU A 24 -18.16 -15.53 -0.92
CA LEU A 24 -18.83 -14.57 -1.78
C LEU A 24 -18.28 -14.59 -3.21
N GLY A 25 -16.96 -14.65 -3.35
CA GLY A 25 -16.31 -14.76 -4.66
C GLY A 25 -16.67 -16.06 -5.40
N LEU A 26 -16.62 -17.18 -4.71
CA LEU A 26 -17.02 -18.47 -5.27
C LEU A 26 -18.51 -18.50 -5.63
N GLY A 27 -19.37 -17.93 -4.79
CA GLY A 27 -20.80 -17.79 -5.07
C GLY A 27 -21.06 -16.95 -6.32
N ALA A 28 -20.34 -15.84 -6.51
CA ALA A 28 -20.44 -15.02 -7.71
C ALA A 28 -20.02 -15.79 -8.97
N MET A 29 -18.93 -16.57 -8.90
CA MET A 29 -18.46 -17.39 -10.03
C MET A 29 -19.46 -18.47 -10.45
N THR A 30 -20.15 -19.08 -9.48
CA THR A 30 -21.07 -20.21 -9.75
C THR A 30 -22.50 -19.75 -10.05
N SER A 31 -22.86 -18.51 -9.73
CA SER A 31 -24.22 -17.97 -9.92
C SER A 31 -24.57 -17.65 -11.37
N GLY A 32 -23.60 -17.56 -12.27
CA GLY A 32 -23.81 -17.11 -13.65
C GLY A 32 -24.06 -15.61 -13.84
N TYR A 33 -24.03 -14.83 -12.74
CA TYR A 33 -24.23 -13.38 -12.79
C TYR A 33 -22.93 -12.57 -12.80
N LEU A 34 -21.78 -13.25 -12.78
CA LEU A 34 -20.49 -12.58 -12.85
C LEU A 34 -20.28 -11.90 -14.20
N ASP A 35 -19.95 -10.62 -14.20
CA ASP A 35 -19.49 -9.93 -15.40
C ASP A 35 -18.06 -10.38 -15.72
N PRO A 36 -17.82 -11.07 -16.84
CA PRO A 36 -16.49 -11.53 -17.21
C PRO A 36 -15.52 -10.37 -17.50
N THR A 37 -16.03 -9.16 -17.75
CA THR A 37 -15.23 -7.97 -18.04
C THR A 37 -14.81 -7.21 -16.77
N SER A 38 -15.50 -7.43 -15.64
CA SER A 38 -15.25 -6.71 -14.39
C SER A 38 -15.49 -7.55 -13.14
N SER A 39 -14.44 -8.23 -12.69
CA SER A 39 -14.47 -8.97 -11.42
C SER A 39 -14.67 -8.08 -10.18
N ASN A 40 -14.49 -6.75 -10.31
CA ASN A 40 -14.75 -5.79 -9.23
C ASN A 40 -16.22 -5.71 -8.84
N MET A 41 -17.13 -6.12 -9.74
CA MET A 41 -18.58 -6.12 -9.51
C MET A 41 -19.11 -7.46 -8.94
N ALA A 42 -18.24 -8.41 -8.60
CA ALA A 42 -18.65 -9.75 -8.18
C ALA A 42 -19.65 -9.76 -7.01
N ALA A 43 -19.34 -9.08 -5.91
CA ALA A 43 -20.23 -9.05 -4.74
C ALA A 43 -21.54 -8.28 -4.99
N PRO A 44 -21.54 -7.08 -5.60
CA PRO A 44 -22.78 -6.42 -5.99
C PRO A 44 -23.67 -7.24 -6.93
N LEU A 45 -23.10 -7.86 -7.97
CA LEU A 45 -23.85 -8.67 -8.93
C LEU A 45 -24.42 -9.94 -8.29
N LEU A 46 -23.66 -10.59 -7.39
CA LEU A 46 -24.20 -11.70 -6.60
C LEU A 46 -25.39 -11.23 -5.75
N ALA A 47 -25.29 -10.07 -5.09
CA ALA A 47 -26.40 -9.50 -4.34
C ALA A 47 -27.64 -9.24 -5.23
N LYS A 48 -27.42 -8.77 -6.46
CA LYS A 48 -28.48 -8.55 -7.45
C LYS A 48 -29.21 -9.84 -7.83
N SER A 49 -28.53 -10.99 -7.83
CA SER A 49 -29.17 -12.28 -8.11
C SER A 49 -30.24 -12.67 -7.09
N PHE A 50 -30.18 -12.12 -5.88
CA PHE A 50 -31.18 -12.35 -4.85
C PHE A 50 -32.29 -11.29 -4.87
N SER A 51 -31.94 -9.99 -4.93
CA SER A 51 -32.89 -8.89 -5.09
C SER A 51 -32.20 -7.57 -5.44
N GLU A 52 -32.94 -6.67 -6.10
CA GLU A 52 -32.44 -5.31 -6.41
C GLU A 52 -32.22 -4.47 -5.14
N THR A 53 -33.05 -4.68 -4.10
CA THR A 53 -32.85 -4.01 -2.81
C THR A 53 -31.53 -4.42 -2.16
N LEU A 54 -31.18 -5.71 -2.18
CA LEU A 54 -29.93 -6.19 -1.63
C LEU A 54 -28.73 -5.65 -2.43
N PHE A 55 -28.84 -5.59 -3.76
CA PHE A 55 -27.86 -4.93 -4.61
C PHE A 55 -27.63 -3.48 -4.21
N ALA A 56 -28.68 -2.70 -4.01
CA ALA A 56 -28.60 -1.30 -3.63
C ALA A 56 -27.93 -1.13 -2.24
N VAL A 57 -28.31 -1.95 -1.27
CA VAL A 57 -27.73 -1.93 0.08
C VAL A 57 -26.24 -2.28 0.06
N ILE A 58 -25.85 -3.36 -0.59
CA ILE A 58 -24.45 -3.78 -0.69
C ILE A 58 -23.61 -2.73 -1.43
N SER A 59 -24.15 -2.16 -2.52
CA SER A 59 -23.47 -1.09 -3.25
C SER A 59 -23.26 0.17 -2.41
N ALA A 60 -24.26 0.57 -1.64
CA ALA A 60 -24.17 1.72 -0.74
C ALA A 60 -23.16 1.50 0.39
N ILE A 61 -23.13 0.30 0.99
CA ILE A 61 -22.16 -0.07 2.02
C ILE A 61 -20.75 -0.05 1.43
N ALA A 62 -20.54 -0.64 0.26
CA ALA A 62 -19.25 -0.65 -0.41
C ALA A 62 -18.75 0.77 -0.69
N PHE A 63 -19.61 1.62 -1.27
CA PHE A 63 -19.28 3.02 -1.55
C PHE A 63 -18.91 3.80 -0.28
N THR A 64 -19.69 3.67 0.79
CA THR A 64 -19.42 4.35 2.07
C THR A 64 -18.10 3.89 2.69
N THR A 65 -17.80 2.59 2.63
CA THR A 65 -16.56 2.01 3.14
C THR A 65 -15.34 2.53 2.38
N VAL A 66 -15.43 2.57 1.05
CA VAL A 66 -14.36 3.12 0.19
C VAL A 66 -14.14 4.59 0.50
N LEU A 67 -15.22 5.38 0.61
CA LEU A 67 -15.14 6.81 0.90
C LEU A 67 -14.45 7.09 2.24
N GLY A 68 -14.80 6.34 3.28
CA GLY A 68 -14.17 6.42 4.61
C GLY A 68 -12.68 6.08 4.57
N THR A 69 -12.32 5.01 3.87
CA THR A 69 -10.92 4.58 3.72
C THR A 69 -10.09 5.60 2.95
N VAL A 70 -10.58 6.08 1.81
CA VAL A 70 -9.89 7.10 0.99
C VAL A 70 -9.68 8.39 1.77
N SER A 71 -10.71 8.85 2.49
CA SER A 71 -10.59 10.05 3.34
C SER A 71 -9.53 9.90 4.42
N GLY A 72 -9.47 8.74 5.09
CA GLY A 72 -8.44 8.43 6.08
C GLY A 72 -7.03 8.41 5.49
N LEU A 73 -6.85 7.80 4.32
CA LEU A 73 -5.56 7.74 3.63
C LEU A 73 -5.08 9.13 3.16
N ILE A 74 -5.97 9.94 2.61
CA ILE A 74 -5.65 11.32 2.22
C ILE A 74 -5.25 12.14 3.45
N MET A 75 -5.97 12.00 4.57
CA MET A 75 -5.65 12.70 5.81
C MET A 75 -4.27 12.28 6.35
N ALA A 76 -3.98 10.99 6.42
CA ALA A 76 -2.68 10.48 6.84
C ALA A 76 -1.55 10.94 5.92
N GLY A 77 -1.73 10.83 4.60
CA GLY A 77 -0.77 11.27 3.60
C GLY A 77 -0.52 12.78 3.63
N SER A 78 -1.58 13.58 3.79
CA SER A 78 -1.44 15.04 3.87
C SER A 78 -0.71 15.49 5.13
N GLY A 79 -0.94 14.80 6.25
CA GLY A 79 -0.19 15.02 7.49
C GLY A 79 1.30 14.71 7.34
N ALA A 80 1.62 13.57 6.74
CA ALA A 80 3.01 13.18 6.46
C ALA A 80 3.71 14.18 5.53
N VAL A 81 3.06 14.65 4.46
CA VAL A 81 3.64 15.65 3.57
C VAL A 81 3.87 16.98 4.29
N ALA A 82 2.88 17.48 5.03
CA ALA A 82 3.00 18.76 5.70
C ALA A 82 4.05 18.73 6.83
N HIS A 83 4.04 17.72 7.67
CA HIS A 83 4.91 17.64 8.82
C HIS A 83 6.27 17.04 8.49
N ASP A 84 6.31 15.87 7.83
CA ASP A 84 7.56 15.14 7.67
C ASP A 84 8.37 15.68 6.49
N LEU A 85 7.71 15.98 5.38
CA LEU A 85 8.41 16.46 4.19
C LEU A 85 8.72 17.96 4.29
N VAL A 86 7.74 18.81 4.54
CA VAL A 86 7.92 20.27 4.51
C VAL A 86 8.69 20.75 5.73
N GLU A 87 8.32 20.33 6.93
CA GLU A 87 8.94 20.80 8.16
C GLU A 87 10.28 20.10 8.44
N ASN A 88 10.32 18.77 8.41
CA ASN A 88 11.51 18.01 8.80
C ASN A 88 12.53 17.82 7.67
N CYS A 89 12.09 17.64 6.42
CA CYS A 89 13.00 17.39 5.30
C CYS A 89 13.49 18.70 4.67
N PHE A 90 12.59 19.66 4.41
CA PHE A 90 12.95 20.97 3.86
C PHE A 90 13.32 22.01 4.91
N GLY A 91 13.15 21.71 6.21
CA GLY A 91 13.55 22.59 7.30
C GLY A 91 12.73 23.89 7.39
N VAL A 92 11.53 23.91 6.82
CA VAL A 92 10.65 25.09 6.84
C VAL A 92 9.88 25.12 8.14
N THR A 93 10.21 26.07 9.03
CA THR A 93 9.44 26.28 10.25
C THR A 93 8.09 26.92 9.92
N MET A 94 7.01 26.23 10.22
CA MET A 94 5.64 26.67 9.97
C MET A 94 4.91 26.95 11.28
N ASN A 95 4.12 28.02 11.32
CA ASN A 95 3.16 28.23 12.38
C ASN A 95 1.92 27.31 12.20
N ASP A 96 1.04 27.23 13.20
CA ASP A 96 -0.11 26.31 13.18
C ASP A 96 -1.06 26.56 12.00
N HIS A 97 -1.27 27.82 11.60
CA HIS A 97 -2.09 28.16 10.42
C HIS A 97 -1.45 27.70 9.11
N GLU A 98 -0.14 27.83 8.99
CA GLU A 98 0.61 27.37 7.82
C GLU A 98 0.63 25.86 7.71
N LYS A 99 0.77 25.12 8.83
CA LYS A 99 0.66 23.66 8.89
C LYS A 99 -0.71 23.17 8.40
N VAL A 100 -1.79 23.79 8.88
CA VAL A 100 -3.14 23.46 8.45
C VAL A 100 -3.33 23.76 6.95
N ARG A 101 -2.80 24.89 6.46
CA ARG A 101 -2.87 25.25 5.05
C ARG A 101 -2.07 24.26 4.18
N ALA A 102 -0.85 23.94 4.57
CA ALA A 102 -0.02 22.94 3.90
C ALA A 102 -0.71 21.58 3.85
N GLY A 103 -1.31 21.13 4.96
CA GLY A 103 -2.10 19.90 5.00
C GLY A 103 -3.29 19.92 4.03
N LYS A 104 -4.05 21.02 3.97
CA LYS A 104 -5.17 21.17 3.02
C LYS A 104 -4.71 21.11 1.56
N ILE A 105 -3.63 21.82 1.22
CA ILE A 105 -3.07 21.80 -0.14
C ILE A 105 -2.59 20.39 -0.49
N SER A 106 -1.85 19.74 0.42
CA SER A 106 -1.38 18.37 0.24
C SER A 106 -2.54 17.39 0.05
N ALA A 107 -3.64 17.55 0.79
CA ALA A 107 -4.83 16.70 0.65
C ALA A 107 -5.46 16.85 -0.76
N VAL A 108 -5.56 18.07 -1.27
CA VAL A 108 -6.07 18.32 -2.63
C VAL A 108 -5.14 17.72 -3.68
N VAL A 109 -3.83 17.91 -3.56
CA VAL A 109 -2.84 17.35 -4.50
C VAL A 109 -2.90 15.84 -4.51
N LEU A 110 -2.92 15.20 -3.32
CA LEU A 110 -3.04 13.75 -3.19
C LEU A 110 -4.37 13.22 -3.75
N GLY A 111 -5.47 13.94 -3.52
CA GLY A 111 -6.78 13.58 -4.06
C GLY A 111 -6.80 13.62 -5.59
N VAL A 112 -6.26 14.68 -6.19
CA VAL A 112 -6.14 14.80 -7.65
C VAL A 112 -5.23 13.72 -8.23
N ALA A 113 -4.09 13.45 -7.59
CA ALA A 113 -3.18 12.39 -8.00
C ALA A 113 -3.87 11.00 -7.92
N ALA A 114 -4.62 10.73 -6.84
CA ALA A 114 -5.37 9.48 -6.69
C ALA A 114 -6.43 9.31 -7.77
N MET A 115 -7.15 10.37 -8.14
CA MET A 115 -8.12 10.33 -9.24
C MET A 115 -7.44 10.06 -10.59
N ALA A 116 -6.32 10.72 -10.88
CA ALA A 116 -5.57 10.50 -12.11
C ALA A 116 -5.06 9.04 -12.21
N LEU A 117 -4.50 8.51 -11.12
CA LEU A 117 -4.07 7.12 -11.07
C LEU A 117 -5.25 6.14 -11.15
N GLY A 118 -6.38 6.46 -10.53
CA GLY A 118 -7.60 5.65 -10.63
C GLY A 118 -8.12 5.54 -12.07
N ILE A 119 -8.06 6.62 -12.84
CA ILE A 119 -8.41 6.62 -14.27
C ILE A 119 -7.39 5.79 -15.08
N LEU A 120 -6.10 5.96 -14.80
CA LEU A 120 -5.02 5.23 -15.49
C LEU A 120 -5.11 3.72 -15.28
N PHE A 121 -5.42 3.30 -14.05
CA PHE A 121 -5.48 1.88 -13.65
C PHE A 121 -6.91 1.30 -13.63
N LYS A 122 -7.88 1.95 -14.26
CA LYS A 122 -9.29 1.52 -14.27
C LYS A 122 -9.54 0.08 -14.76
N ASN A 123 -8.66 -0.43 -15.61
CA ASN A 123 -8.77 -1.78 -16.20
C ASN A 123 -8.20 -2.89 -15.28
N PHE A 124 -7.70 -2.52 -14.10
CA PHE A 124 -7.19 -3.49 -13.14
C PHE A 124 -8.25 -3.94 -12.14
N ASN A 125 -8.11 -5.15 -11.66
CA ASN A 125 -8.83 -5.58 -10.47
C ASN A 125 -8.33 -4.81 -9.23
N VAL A 126 -9.25 -4.32 -8.41
CA VAL A 126 -8.94 -3.50 -7.22
C VAL A 126 -8.04 -4.26 -6.24
N SER A 127 -8.31 -5.57 -6.02
CA SER A 127 -7.49 -6.40 -5.13
C SER A 127 -6.04 -6.50 -5.60
N PHE A 128 -5.82 -6.47 -6.91
CA PHE A 128 -4.50 -6.48 -7.51
C PHE A 128 -3.74 -5.17 -7.23
N LEU A 129 -4.41 -4.02 -7.35
CA LEU A 129 -3.84 -2.71 -7.03
C LEU A 129 -3.51 -2.58 -5.53
N VAL A 130 -4.38 -3.10 -4.67
CA VAL A 130 -4.13 -3.17 -3.22
C VAL A 130 -2.91 -4.04 -2.93
N GLY A 131 -2.78 -5.19 -3.61
CA GLY A 131 -1.59 -6.04 -3.53
C GLY A 131 -0.31 -5.28 -3.87
N TRP A 132 -0.30 -4.49 -4.94
CA TRP A 132 0.84 -3.64 -5.31
C TRP A 132 1.19 -2.63 -4.21
N ALA A 133 0.20 -1.96 -3.64
CA ALA A 133 0.41 -1.02 -2.54
C ALA A 133 1.07 -1.69 -1.33
N PHE A 134 0.62 -2.90 -0.95
CA PHE A 134 1.25 -3.68 0.12
C PHE A 134 2.67 -4.13 -0.24
N HIS A 135 2.93 -4.51 -1.48
CA HIS A 135 4.28 -4.90 -1.91
C HIS A 135 5.25 -3.71 -1.86
N ILE A 136 4.83 -2.53 -2.30
CA ILE A 136 5.65 -1.31 -2.18
C ILE A 136 5.93 -1.00 -0.72
N ALA A 137 4.89 -0.99 0.12
CA ALA A 137 5.01 -0.72 1.54
C ALA A 137 5.91 -1.74 2.27
N ALA A 138 5.75 -3.03 1.96
CA ALA A 138 6.57 -4.09 2.53
C ALA A 138 8.02 -4.00 2.06
N SER A 139 8.27 -3.75 0.78
CA SER A 139 9.63 -3.64 0.24
C SER A 139 10.39 -2.46 0.83
N ALA A 140 9.70 -1.35 1.11
CA ALA A 140 10.30 -0.18 1.74
C ALA A 140 10.52 -0.37 3.25
N ASN A 141 9.53 -0.91 3.98
CA ASN A 141 9.52 -0.81 5.43
C ASN A 141 9.87 -2.12 6.15
N LEU A 142 9.50 -3.29 5.60
CA LEU A 142 9.67 -4.58 6.30
C LEU A 142 11.14 -4.89 6.64
N PRO A 143 12.12 -4.71 5.71
CA PRO A 143 13.53 -4.93 6.04
C PRO A 143 14.00 -4.04 7.20
N ALA A 144 13.63 -2.75 7.18
CA ALA A 144 14.00 -1.80 8.21
C ALA A 144 13.41 -2.17 9.57
N LEU A 145 12.11 -2.50 9.64
CA LEU A 145 11.43 -2.88 10.88
C LEU A 145 12.02 -4.14 11.49
N VAL A 146 12.20 -5.19 10.69
CA VAL A 146 12.75 -6.46 11.17
C VAL A 146 14.18 -6.30 11.66
N MET A 147 15.01 -5.61 10.89
CA MET A 147 16.42 -5.48 11.24
C MET A 147 16.65 -4.53 12.43
N LEU A 148 15.82 -3.49 12.60
CA LEU A 148 15.85 -2.65 13.81
C LEU A 148 15.52 -3.44 15.09
N LEU A 149 14.60 -4.39 15.01
CA LEU A 149 14.18 -5.18 16.16
C LEU A 149 15.16 -6.32 16.50
N PHE A 150 15.76 -6.95 15.48
CA PHE A 150 16.50 -8.20 15.66
C PHE A 150 17.98 -8.12 15.35
N TRP A 151 18.47 -7.03 14.71
CA TRP A 151 19.87 -6.91 14.34
C TRP A 151 20.54 -5.62 14.86
N PRO A 152 21.34 -5.71 15.96
CA PRO A 152 21.91 -4.53 16.63
C PRO A 152 22.91 -3.72 15.78
N ARG A 153 23.31 -4.22 14.61
CA ARG A 153 24.25 -3.54 13.71
C ARG A 153 23.57 -2.68 12.66
N THR A 154 22.24 -2.55 12.69
CA THR A 154 21.50 -1.73 11.75
C THR A 154 21.92 -0.26 11.87
N THR A 155 22.25 0.38 10.73
CA THR A 155 22.67 1.79 10.66
C THR A 155 21.61 2.65 9.98
N LYS A 156 21.60 3.96 10.23
CA LYS A 156 20.69 4.91 9.58
C LYS A 156 20.85 4.88 8.05
N GLN A 157 22.10 4.82 7.58
CA GLN A 157 22.43 4.74 6.15
C GLN A 157 21.88 3.47 5.52
N GLY A 158 21.98 2.33 6.23
CA GLY A 158 21.42 1.05 5.80
C GLY A 158 19.91 1.11 5.66
N ILE A 159 19.21 1.70 6.64
CA ILE A 159 17.75 1.89 6.60
C ILE A 159 17.36 2.78 5.42
N THR A 160 17.98 3.95 5.28
CA THR A 160 17.66 4.89 4.20
C THR A 160 17.88 4.25 2.83
N ALA A 161 19.00 3.55 2.63
CA ALA A 161 19.28 2.84 1.40
C ALA A 161 18.26 1.75 1.10
N ALA A 162 17.88 0.94 2.11
CA ALA A 162 16.89 -0.13 1.94
C ALA A 162 15.51 0.41 1.59
N VAL A 163 15.05 1.46 2.28
CA VAL A 163 13.76 2.12 2.00
C VAL A 163 13.74 2.68 0.58
N THR A 164 14.79 3.40 0.19
CA THR A 164 14.89 4.01 -1.14
C THR A 164 14.93 2.94 -2.24
N VAL A 165 15.81 1.94 -2.11
CA VAL A 165 15.93 0.86 -3.10
C VAL A 165 14.66 0.02 -3.14
N GLY A 166 14.07 -0.32 -1.99
CA GLY A 166 12.83 -1.08 -1.90
C GLY A 166 11.68 -0.37 -2.61
N MET A 167 11.53 0.94 -2.40
CA MET A 167 10.49 1.73 -3.05
C MET A 167 10.74 1.88 -4.56
N VAL A 168 11.93 2.29 -4.96
CA VAL A 168 12.27 2.52 -6.38
C VAL A 168 12.20 1.22 -7.18
N SER A 169 12.74 0.13 -6.64
CA SER A 169 12.71 -1.18 -7.32
C SER A 169 11.28 -1.71 -7.45
N SER A 170 10.43 -1.53 -6.43
CA SER A 170 9.03 -1.97 -6.50
C SER A 170 8.22 -1.17 -7.53
N LEU A 171 8.38 0.14 -7.55
CA LEU A 171 7.75 1.00 -8.55
C LEU A 171 8.24 0.67 -9.96
N GLY A 172 9.55 0.54 -10.14
CA GLY A 172 10.14 0.15 -11.42
C GLY A 172 9.63 -1.21 -11.89
N TRP A 173 9.54 -2.18 -10.97
CA TRP A 173 8.98 -3.50 -11.28
C TRP A 173 7.55 -3.44 -11.80
N ILE A 174 6.69 -2.68 -11.11
CA ILE A 174 5.28 -2.49 -11.49
C ILE A 174 5.17 -1.85 -12.86
N LEU A 175 5.91 -0.76 -13.10
CA LEU A 175 5.87 -0.04 -14.37
C LEU A 175 6.39 -0.86 -15.55
N LEU A 176 7.34 -1.78 -15.32
CA LEU A 176 7.94 -2.65 -16.34
C LEU A 176 7.26 -4.02 -16.43
N SER A 177 6.22 -4.28 -15.65
CA SER A 177 5.55 -5.57 -15.61
C SER A 177 4.64 -5.82 -16.82
N ALA A 178 4.46 -7.09 -17.15
CA ALA A 178 3.64 -7.53 -18.27
C ALA A 178 2.18 -7.04 -18.19
N ASP A 179 1.60 -6.97 -16.99
CA ASP A 179 0.23 -6.48 -16.81
C ASP A 179 0.13 -4.97 -17.06
N THR A 180 1.14 -4.19 -16.69
CA THR A 180 1.18 -2.75 -16.96
C THR A 180 1.37 -2.49 -18.46
N PHE A 181 2.24 -3.28 -19.12
CA PHE A 181 2.42 -3.19 -20.57
C PHE A 181 1.10 -3.40 -21.30
N GLU A 182 0.36 -4.46 -20.97
CA GLU A 182 -0.90 -4.77 -21.63
C GLU A 182 -2.01 -3.76 -21.30
N LYS A 183 -2.23 -3.47 -20.01
CA LYS A 183 -3.43 -2.76 -19.57
C LYS A 183 -3.30 -1.23 -19.53
N VAL A 184 -2.07 -0.72 -19.44
CA VAL A 184 -1.80 0.72 -19.37
C VAL A 184 -1.18 1.22 -20.65
N TYR A 185 -0.14 0.56 -21.15
CA TYR A 185 0.57 1.01 -22.35
C TYR A 185 -0.06 0.48 -23.65
N GLY A 186 -0.94 -0.53 -23.59
CA GLY A 186 -1.54 -1.16 -24.78
C GLY A 186 -0.54 -1.94 -25.62
N LEU A 187 0.58 -2.37 -25.01
CA LEU A 187 1.65 -3.12 -25.66
C LEU A 187 1.49 -4.62 -25.40
N PRO A 188 2.02 -5.50 -26.26
CA PRO A 188 1.99 -6.94 -26.02
C PRO A 188 2.67 -7.33 -24.71
N ARG A 189 2.12 -8.27 -23.95
CA ARG A 189 2.72 -8.80 -22.71
C ARG A 189 4.14 -9.34 -22.91
N GLY A 190 4.42 -9.88 -24.10
CA GLY A 190 5.72 -10.47 -24.43
C GLY A 190 6.86 -9.45 -24.57
N ASP A 191 6.54 -8.18 -24.77
CA ASP A 191 7.53 -7.09 -24.88
C ASP A 191 7.98 -6.57 -23.51
N SER A 192 7.32 -7.01 -22.44
CA SER A 192 7.66 -6.63 -21.09
C SER A 192 8.95 -7.33 -20.64
N PRO A 193 9.91 -6.59 -20.07
CA PRO A 193 11.12 -7.18 -19.49
C PRO A 193 10.84 -8.01 -18.23
N ILE A 194 9.67 -7.84 -17.61
CA ILE A 194 9.29 -8.48 -16.35
C ILE A 194 8.00 -9.27 -16.56
N PRO A 195 8.07 -10.62 -16.55
CA PRO A 195 6.94 -11.47 -16.91
C PRO A 195 5.84 -11.55 -15.85
N PHE A 196 6.11 -11.15 -14.61
CA PHE A 196 5.14 -11.19 -13.50
C PHE A 196 5.07 -9.86 -12.76
N SER A 197 3.89 -9.54 -12.23
CA SER A 197 3.56 -8.19 -11.74
C SER A 197 3.59 -8.04 -10.22
N GLN A 198 4.08 -9.03 -9.50
CA GLN A 198 4.14 -9.01 -8.03
C GLN A 198 5.57 -8.72 -7.56
N PRO A 199 5.94 -7.46 -7.27
CA PRO A 199 7.33 -7.07 -7.01
C PRO A 199 7.90 -7.66 -5.73
N GLY A 200 7.07 -7.87 -4.71
CA GLY A 200 7.52 -8.23 -3.36
C GLY A 200 8.38 -9.48 -3.25
N LEU A 201 8.22 -10.45 -4.18
CA LEU A 201 9.05 -11.65 -4.21
C LEU A 201 10.54 -11.35 -4.41
N VAL A 202 10.87 -10.29 -5.12
CA VAL A 202 12.25 -9.89 -5.42
C VAL A 202 12.66 -8.66 -4.61
N THR A 203 11.78 -7.67 -4.51
CA THR A 203 12.13 -6.37 -3.93
C THR A 203 12.23 -6.40 -2.41
N ILE A 204 11.50 -7.28 -1.71
CA ILE A 204 11.65 -7.46 -0.26
C ILE A 204 13.01 -8.10 0.08
N PRO A 205 13.41 -9.24 -0.49
CA PRO A 205 14.75 -9.79 -0.30
C PRO A 205 15.87 -8.82 -0.68
N LEU A 206 15.69 -8.07 -1.78
CA LEU A 206 16.61 -7.02 -2.19
C LEU A 206 16.78 -5.94 -1.11
N GLY A 207 15.67 -5.50 -0.50
CA GLY A 207 15.70 -4.54 0.60
C GLY A 207 16.49 -5.03 1.80
N PHE A 208 16.33 -6.30 2.20
CA PHE A 208 17.15 -6.92 3.26
C PHE A 208 18.63 -6.95 2.89
N LEU A 209 18.94 -7.37 1.67
CA LEU A 209 20.32 -7.46 1.18
C LEU A 209 21.01 -6.09 1.19
N VAL A 210 20.35 -5.06 0.66
CA VAL A 210 20.86 -3.68 0.64
C VAL A 210 21.08 -3.16 2.06
N LEU A 211 20.11 -3.37 2.96
CA LEU A 211 20.23 -2.95 4.35
C LEU A 211 21.45 -3.58 5.01
N ILE A 212 21.61 -4.89 4.86
CA ILE A 212 22.73 -5.63 5.44
C ILE A 212 24.06 -5.11 4.88
N LEU A 213 24.19 -5.03 3.56
CA LEU A 213 25.43 -4.60 2.91
C LEU A 213 25.81 -3.18 3.32
N VAL A 214 24.89 -2.23 3.24
CA VAL A 214 25.17 -0.84 3.59
C VAL A 214 25.47 -0.70 5.07
N SER A 215 24.75 -1.41 5.95
CA SER A 215 25.03 -1.37 7.39
C SER A 215 26.37 -2.01 7.77
N LEU A 216 26.85 -2.99 6.99
CA LEU A 216 28.18 -3.56 7.18
C LEU A 216 29.29 -2.62 6.73
N LEU A 217 29.06 -1.85 5.68
CA LEU A 217 30.01 -0.90 5.09
C LEU A 217 30.04 0.46 5.80
N THR A 218 29.05 0.74 6.65
CA THR A 218 28.96 2.02 7.38
C THR A 218 29.37 1.87 8.84
N PRO A 219 30.01 2.90 9.44
CA PRO A 219 30.42 2.85 10.84
C PRO A 219 29.19 2.67 11.75
N ARG A 220 29.35 1.83 12.76
CA ARG A 220 28.32 1.65 13.80
C ARG A 220 28.15 2.96 14.54
N GLN A 221 26.94 3.52 14.57
CA GLN A 221 26.62 4.64 15.47
C GLN A 221 26.50 4.07 16.89
N GLU A 222 27.37 4.52 17.78
CA GLU A 222 27.24 4.23 19.20
C GLU A 222 25.89 4.80 19.69
N PRO A 223 25.17 4.08 20.58
CA PRO A 223 23.97 4.61 21.21
C PRO A 223 24.33 5.93 21.87
N ARG A 224 23.66 7.00 21.52
CA ARG A 224 23.75 8.27 22.22
C ARG A 224 23.43 7.97 23.68
N GLN A 225 24.41 8.05 24.59
CA GLN A 225 24.15 7.98 26.00
C GLN A 225 23.15 9.12 26.30
N VAL A 226 21.95 8.75 26.69
CA VAL A 226 21.00 9.68 27.28
C VAL A 226 21.67 10.09 28.58
N VAL A 227 22.31 11.24 28.56
CA VAL A 227 22.79 11.89 29.79
C VAL A 227 21.52 12.27 30.52
N ASP A 228 21.23 11.52 31.59
CA ASP A 228 20.16 11.83 32.54
C ASP A 228 20.47 13.23 33.09
N ALA A 229 19.60 14.19 32.73
CA ALA A 229 19.57 15.52 33.31
C ALA A 229 18.30 15.66 34.14
#